data_050bfb93c404a8386d773f44b2d120f0
#
_entry.id   050bfb93c404a8386d773f44b2d120f0
#
_cell.length_a   1.000
_cell.length_b   1.000
_cell.length_c   1.000
_cell.angle_alpha   90.00
_cell.angle_beta   90.00
_cell.angle_gamma   90.00
#
_symmetry.space_group_name_H-M   'P 1'
#
loop_
_entity.id
_entity.type
_entity.pdbx_description
1 polymer ?
#
loop_
_entity_poly.entity_id
_entity_poly.type
_entity_poly.pdbx_seq_one_letter_code
_entity_poly.pdbx_strand_id
1 'polypeptide(L)'
;MLKTIKIKNVALISEATVNFCSGLNIISGETGAGKSVLLDCIGLILGAKADKTLIKNGEEFLKVEGIFEISKKPNIEELFNELDLEFDECLIISRKVTIDGKNEVKLNGQTVPLSFIKNITKLLIDIHSQNENLVILNKQNQLKLLDNHLKTDFSEITSLYNQLNDIKKEIRGLDKDDSIRVRELELLEYQIKEIEDAKIKENEEDEIKNELILLKNLEKVSTSVNSIKDYYDSGLTNISSMIKKMLLEINNISKYNDNVKVLEDRINSAYIDLDDSVNEILNLFDINFDENHFNELDERLDLYKSLHKKYGNSYEDITKYLCEIKEKRDSLINAEERLNNLNKLKNDVLDKAYILSEKLTDKRKKYAKTFEKEILEELKELSMPNAKVDFKFNNYTKENFEDVFTKEGADIVELMFSANLGESVKPLNLVASGGEISRLNLAIKTLTSENDNIDTMIFDELDTGISGSASVATSKKLAKISKNHQIIAVSHLFQICAMADKNILVKKIEKDGKTISLPVELGGEEAVNELCRFLSVDEITEATITHAKEVKEYLDSYKKSI
;
A
#
# COMPACT_ATOMS: atom_id res chain seq x y z
N MET A 1 -12.16 -11.66 -29.30
CA MET A 1 -13.47 -11.30 -29.91
C MET A 1 -14.57 -12.23 -29.43
N LEU A 2 -15.80 -11.74 -29.18
CA LEU A 2 -16.96 -12.57 -28.83
C LEU A 2 -17.52 -13.24 -30.10
N LYS A 3 -17.49 -14.57 -30.16
CA LYS A 3 -17.99 -15.33 -31.32
C LYS A 3 -19.44 -15.72 -31.19
N THR A 4 -19.81 -16.22 -29.99
CA THR A 4 -21.16 -16.77 -29.78
C THR A 4 -21.61 -16.47 -28.35
N ILE A 5 -22.88 -16.19 -28.19
CA ILE A 5 -23.56 -16.17 -26.88
C ILE A 5 -24.72 -17.18 -26.90
N LYS A 6 -24.77 -18.05 -25.90
CA LYS A 6 -25.87 -18.99 -25.66
C LYS A 6 -26.60 -18.55 -24.40
N ILE A 7 -27.91 -18.44 -24.51
CA ILE A 7 -28.78 -17.89 -23.47
C ILE A 7 -29.85 -18.93 -23.15
N LYS A 8 -30.10 -19.18 -21.86
CA LYS A 8 -31.17 -20.07 -21.41
C LYS A 8 -31.88 -19.44 -20.20
N ASN A 9 -33.21 -19.37 -20.28
CA ASN A 9 -34.12 -18.92 -19.23
C ASN A 9 -33.84 -17.49 -18.72
N VAL A 10 -33.57 -16.54 -19.62
CA VAL A 10 -33.32 -15.13 -19.25
C VAL A 10 -34.48 -14.25 -19.67
N ALA A 11 -35.19 -13.65 -18.74
CA ALA A 11 -36.34 -12.77 -18.96
C ALA A 11 -37.35 -13.36 -19.96
N LEU A 12 -37.49 -12.78 -21.16
CA LEU A 12 -38.36 -13.28 -22.21
C LEU A 12 -37.70 -14.30 -23.13
N ILE A 13 -36.40 -14.58 -22.98
CA ILE A 13 -35.66 -15.52 -23.82
C ILE A 13 -35.66 -16.90 -23.13
N SER A 14 -36.29 -17.90 -23.76
CA SER A 14 -36.27 -19.28 -23.27
C SER A 14 -34.95 -19.96 -23.57
N GLU A 15 -34.56 -19.96 -24.86
CA GLU A 15 -33.31 -20.47 -25.35
C GLU A 15 -32.96 -19.75 -26.65
N ALA A 16 -31.72 -19.29 -26.76
CA ALA A 16 -31.22 -18.63 -27.96
C ALA A 16 -29.71 -18.81 -28.11
N THR A 17 -29.27 -18.89 -29.36
CA THR A 17 -27.86 -18.83 -29.72
C THR A 17 -27.69 -17.70 -30.71
N VAL A 18 -26.77 -16.78 -30.43
CA VAL A 18 -26.46 -15.64 -31.30
C VAL A 18 -24.97 -15.69 -31.65
N ASN A 19 -24.67 -15.65 -32.93
CA ASN A 19 -23.29 -15.62 -33.41
C ASN A 19 -22.95 -14.19 -33.90
N PHE A 20 -21.73 -13.76 -33.61
CA PHE A 20 -21.23 -12.44 -34.03
C PHE A 20 -20.11 -12.59 -35.05
N CYS A 21 -20.02 -11.64 -35.98
CA CYS A 21 -18.88 -11.53 -36.90
C CYS A 21 -17.79 -10.62 -36.33
N SER A 22 -16.61 -10.63 -36.93
CA SER A 22 -15.47 -9.79 -36.49
C SER A 22 -15.64 -8.30 -36.77
N GLY A 23 -16.58 -7.88 -37.62
CA GLY A 23 -16.86 -6.51 -38.00
C GLY A 23 -17.97 -5.87 -37.15
N LEU A 24 -18.82 -5.10 -37.84
CA LEU A 24 -19.94 -4.35 -37.25
C LEU A 24 -21.21 -5.23 -37.15
N ASN A 25 -21.58 -5.58 -35.92
CA ASN A 25 -22.81 -6.31 -35.59
C ASN A 25 -23.84 -5.35 -35.02
N ILE A 26 -25.03 -5.28 -35.62
CA ILE A 26 -26.11 -4.42 -35.16
C ILE A 26 -27.26 -5.27 -34.64
N ILE A 27 -27.69 -4.96 -33.41
CA ILE A 27 -28.87 -5.54 -32.77
C ILE A 27 -30.02 -4.58 -32.96
N SER A 28 -31.02 -4.98 -33.75
CA SER A 28 -32.24 -4.22 -34.01
C SER A 28 -33.47 -4.89 -33.39
N GLY A 29 -34.61 -4.23 -33.41
CA GLY A 29 -35.88 -4.77 -32.92
C GLY A 29 -36.76 -3.68 -32.30
N GLU A 30 -38.02 -4.00 -32.02
CA GLU A 30 -38.97 -3.08 -31.40
C GLU A 30 -38.59 -2.70 -29.96
N THR A 31 -39.11 -1.55 -29.50
CA THR A 31 -38.92 -1.14 -28.10
C THR A 31 -39.52 -2.19 -27.15
N GLY A 32 -38.76 -2.59 -26.15
CA GLY A 32 -39.15 -3.69 -25.23
C GLY A 32 -39.12 -5.09 -25.84
N ALA A 33 -38.54 -5.30 -27.03
CA ALA A 33 -38.40 -6.65 -27.62
C ALA A 33 -37.33 -7.52 -26.95
N GLY A 34 -36.55 -6.98 -26.04
CA GLY A 34 -35.48 -7.72 -25.34
C GLY A 34 -34.07 -7.39 -25.84
N LYS A 35 -33.85 -6.29 -26.55
CA LYS A 35 -32.51 -5.83 -26.95
C LYS A 35 -31.61 -5.62 -25.73
N SER A 36 -32.12 -4.90 -24.71
CA SER A 36 -31.41 -4.68 -23.45
C SER A 36 -31.13 -5.99 -22.72
N VAL A 37 -32.08 -6.97 -22.79
CA VAL A 37 -31.88 -8.30 -22.21
C VAL A 37 -30.68 -9.03 -22.83
N LEU A 38 -30.44 -8.88 -24.15
CA LEU A 38 -29.28 -9.47 -24.81
C LEU A 38 -27.98 -8.79 -24.32
N LEU A 39 -27.99 -7.47 -24.12
CA LEU A 39 -26.84 -6.77 -23.53
C LEU A 39 -26.63 -7.16 -22.06
N ASP A 40 -27.72 -7.32 -21.28
CA ASP A 40 -27.64 -7.83 -19.90
C ASP A 40 -27.01 -9.23 -19.85
N CYS A 41 -27.34 -10.10 -20.82
CA CYS A 41 -26.71 -11.41 -20.96
C CYS A 41 -25.19 -11.30 -21.22
N ILE A 42 -24.77 -10.36 -22.07
CA ILE A 42 -23.35 -10.10 -22.31
C ILE A 42 -22.73 -9.56 -21.01
N GLY A 43 -23.34 -8.58 -20.36
CA GLY A 43 -22.90 -8.06 -19.06
C GLY A 43 -22.72 -9.17 -18.00
N LEU A 44 -23.63 -10.14 -17.94
CA LEU A 44 -23.54 -11.26 -17.01
C LEU A 44 -22.26 -12.10 -17.23
N ILE A 45 -21.91 -12.44 -18.46
CA ILE A 45 -20.68 -13.20 -18.74
C ILE A 45 -19.40 -12.36 -18.50
N LEU A 46 -19.50 -11.03 -18.54
CA LEU A 46 -18.41 -10.11 -18.25
C LEU A 46 -18.25 -9.82 -16.75
N GLY A 47 -19.13 -10.38 -15.93
CA GLY A 47 -19.01 -10.26 -14.48
C GLY A 47 -19.88 -9.17 -13.85
N ALA A 48 -20.86 -8.61 -14.54
CA ALA A 48 -21.85 -7.70 -13.98
C ALA A 48 -22.62 -8.34 -12.80
N LYS A 49 -23.24 -7.50 -11.95
CA LYS A 49 -24.06 -8.00 -10.83
C LYS A 49 -25.24 -8.81 -11.36
N ALA A 50 -25.37 -10.05 -10.89
CA ALA A 50 -26.52 -10.88 -11.26
C ALA A 50 -27.79 -10.39 -10.53
N ASP A 51 -28.86 -10.12 -11.30
CA ASP A 51 -30.17 -9.86 -10.76
C ASP A 51 -31.05 -11.09 -10.94
N LYS A 52 -31.67 -11.58 -9.85
CA LYS A 52 -32.60 -12.70 -9.87
C LYS A 52 -33.86 -12.41 -10.68
N THR A 53 -34.22 -11.13 -10.84
CA THR A 53 -35.37 -10.73 -11.65
C THR A 53 -35.20 -11.04 -13.15
N LEU A 54 -33.96 -11.29 -13.58
CA LEU A 54 -33.66 -11.76 -14.94
C LEU A 54 -34.00 -13.25 -15.16
N ILE A 55 -34.28 -14.03 -14.10
CA ILE A 55 -34.70 -15.42 -14.27
C ILE A 55 -36.11 -15.43 -14.85
N LYS A 56 -36.29 -16.19 -15.93
CA LYS A 56 -37.60 -16.35 -16.57
C LYS A 56 -38.65 -16.88 -15.60
N ASN A 57 -39.84 -16.27 -15.59
CA ASN A 57 -40.91 -16.68 -14.73
C ASN A 57 -41.27 -18.18 -14.90
N GLY A 58 -41.22 -18.93 -13.78
CA GLY A 58 -41.48 -20.37 -13.73
C GLY A 58 -40.24 -21.25 -13.90
N GLU A 59 -39.06 -20.63 -14.04
CA GLU A 59 -37.79 -21.35 -14.16
C GLU A 59 -36.95 -21.21 -12.87
N GLU A 60 -36.18 -22.26 -12.54
CA GLU A 60 -35.37 -22.29 -11.32
C GLU A 60 -34.00 -21.58 -11.46
N PHE A 61 -33.54 -21.41 -12.69
CA PHE A 61 -32.25 -20.82 -12.98
C PHE A 61 -32.20 -20.14 -14.34
N LEU A 62 -31.26 -19.20 -14.49
CA LEU A 62 -30.79 -18.71 -15.80
C LEU A 62 -29.37 -19.24 -16.05
N LYS A 63 -29.03 -19.41 -17.32
CA LYS A 63 -27.66 -19.72 -17.76
C LYS A 63 -27.31 -18.89 -18.98
N VAL A 64 -26.11 -18.28 -18.96
CA VAL A 64 -25.52 -17.60 -20.11
C VAL A 64 -24.12 -18.15 -20.32
N GLU A 65 -23.78 -18.38 -21.60
CA GLU A 65 -22.46 -18.89 -22.00
C GLU A 65 -21.94 -18.07 -23.17
N GLY A 66 -20.75 -17.48 -23.01
CA GLY A 66 -20.05 -16.72 -24.04
C GLY A 66 -18.82 -17.46 -24.54
N ILE A 67 -18.66 -17.54 -25.86
CA ILE A 67 -17.51 -18.15 -26.51
C ILE A 67 -16.68 -17.03 -27.14
N PHE A 68 -15.45 -16.90 -26.68
CA PHE A 68 -14.50 -15.89 -27.13
C PHE A 68 -13.35 -16.54 -27.90
N GLU A 69 -12.95 -15.91 -28.97
CA GLU A 69 -11.66 -16.16 -29.60
C GLU A 69 -10.68 -15.10 -29.10
N ILE A 70 -9.60 -15.53 -28.46
CA ILE A 70 -8.61 -14.66 -27.84
C ILE A 70 -7.23 -14.90 -28.42
N SER A 71 -6.44 -13.86 -28.57
CA SER A 71 -5.03 -13.95 -28.95
C SER A 71 -4.16 -13.95 -27.70
N LYS A 72 -3.02 -14.61 -27.81
CA LYS A 72 -2.02 -14.67 -26.76
C LYS A 72 -1.40 -13.29 -26.54
N LYS A 73 -1.72 -12.67 -25.41
CA LYS A 73 -1.18 -11.36 -24.99
C LYS A 73 -0.51 -11.53 -23.62
N PRO A 74 0.64 -10.86 -23.32
CA PRO A 74 1.36 -11.02 -22.05
C PRO A 74 0.49 -10.83 -20.81
N ASN A 75 -0.36 -9.80 -20.81
CA ASN A 75 -1.24 -9.49 -19.69
C ASN A 75 -2.33 -10.56 -19.44
N ILE A 76 -2.72 -11.30 -20.50
CA ILE A 76 -3.68 -12.41 -20.39
C ILE A 76 -2.97 -13.65 -19.85
N GLU A 77 -1.77 -13.96 -20.34
CA GLU A 77 -0.97 -15.09 -19.85
C GLU A 77 -0.65 -14.95 -18.36
N GLU A 78 -0.30 -13.75 -17.90
CA GLU A 78 -0.04 -13.49 -16.49
C GLU A 78 -1.26 -13.84 -15.62
N LEU A 79 -2.48 -13.43 -16.02
CA LEU A 79 -3.71 -13.78 -15.30
C LEU A 79 -3.99 -15.29 -15.28
N PHE A 80 -3.73 -16.01 -16.39
CA PHE A 80 -3.91 -17.47 -16.43
C PHE A 80 -2.93 -18.18 -15.49
N ASN A 81 -1.67 -17.72 -15.46
CA ASN A 81 -0.64 -18.26 -14.57
C ASN A 81 -0.96 -18.04 -13.08
N GLU A 82 -1.64 -16.94 -12.71
CA GLU A 82 -2.07 -16.69 -11.32
C GLU A 82 -3.00 -17.80 -10.75
N LEU A 83 -3.74 -18.49 -11.61
CA LEU A 83 -4.69 -19.55 -11.21
C LEU A 83 -4.28 -20.95 -11.72
N ASP A 84 -3.05 -21.12 -12.17
CA ASP A 84 -2.56 -22.38 -12.77
C ASP A 84 -3.49 -22.91 -13.87
N LEU A 85 -4.04 -22.02 -14.71
CA LEU A 85 -4.91 -22.37 -15.82
C LEU A 85 -4.11 -22.45 -17.12
N GLU A 86 -4.40 -23.46 -17.95
CA GLU A 86 -3.83 -23.53 -19.30
C GLU A 86 -4.48 -22.48 -20.21
N PHE A 87 -3.65 -21.77 -20.98
CA PHE A 87 -4.12 -20.82 -21.98
C PHE A 87 -4.70 -21.57 -23.18
N ASP A 88 -5.93 -21.19 -23.57
CA ASP A 88 -6.60 -21.68 -24.79
C ASP A 88 -7.08 -20.47 -25.61
N GLU A 89 -6.87 -20.48 -26.90
CA GLU A 89 -7.36 -19.44 -27.81
C GLU A 89 -8.89 -19.37 -27.85
N CYS A 90 -9.58 -20.45 -27.48
CA CYS A 90 -11.03 -20.54 -27.33
C CYS A 90 -11.41 -20.45 -25.86
N LEU A 91 -11.90 -19.31 -25.42
CA LEU A 91 -12.30 -19.07 -24.05
C LEU A 91 -13.82 -19.18 -23.89
N ILE A 92 -14.29 -20.12 -23.07
CA ILE A 92 -15.71 -20.33 -22.80
C ILE A 92 -16.01 -19.85 -21.37
N ILE A 93 -16.75 -18.75 -21.26
CA ILE A 93 -17.24 -18.21 -19.97
C ILE A 93 -18.70 -18.63 -19.82
N SER A 94 -19.01 -19.39 -18.76
CA SER A 94 -20.38 -19.81 -18.44
C SER A 94 -20.78 -19.28 -17.08
N ARG A 95 -21.97 -18.71 -16.98
CA ARG A 95 -22.54 -18.21 -15.75
C ARG A 95 -23.94 -18.76 -15.53
N LYS A 96 -24.18 -19.36 -14.36
CA LYS A 96 -25.46 -19.88 -13.92
C LYS A 96 -25.89 -19.20 -12.63
N VAL A 97 -27.10 -18.66 -12.60
CA VAL A 97 -27.69 -18.01 -11.42
C VAL A 97 -28.99 -18.70 -11.09
N THR A 98 -29.18 -19.11 -9.84
CA THR A 98 -30.40 -19.79 -9.38
C THR A 98 -31.29 -18.86 -8.55
N ILE A 99 -32.55 -19.20 -8.41
CA ILE A 99 -33.52 -18.49 -7.57
C ILE A 99 -33.01 -18.36 -6.12
N ASP A 100 -32.36 -19.40 -5.59
CA ASP A 100 -31.76 -19.37 -4.24
C ASP A 100 -30.57 -18.39 -4.11
N GLY A 101 -30.13 -17.80 -5.23
CA GLY A 101 -29.03 -16.85 -5.27
C GLY A 101 -27.65 -17.45 -5.40
N LYS A 102 -27.55 -18.76 -5.66
CA LYS A 102 -26.27 -19.36 -6.02
C LYS A 102 -25.83 -18.82 -7.38
N ASN A 103 -24.59 -18.40 -7.46
CA ASN A 103 -23.98 -17.81 -8.65
C ASN A 103 -22.73 -18.62 -9.00
N GLU A 104 -22.84 -19.48 -10.00
CA GLU A 104 -21.77 -20.35 -10.45
C GLU A 104 -21.14 -19.72 -11.71
N VAL A 105 -19.82 -19.56 -11.69
CA VAL A 105 -19.04 -19.02 -12.81
C VAL A 105 -17.97 -20.02 -13.21
N LYS A 106 -17.93 -20.35 -14.50
CA LYS A 106 -16.95 -21.30 -15.04
C LYS A 106 -16.20 -20.71 -16.22
N LEU A 107 -14.92 -21.00 -16.28
CA LEU A 107 -14.02 -20.74 -17.40
C LEU A 107 -13.55 -22.08 -17.96
N ASN A 108 -13.79 -22.34 -19.24
CA ASN A 108 -13.47 -23.62 -19.89
C ASN A 108 -13.88 -24.85 -19.07
N GLY A 109 -15.03 -24.76 -18.38
CA GLY A 109 -15.59 -25.83 -17.53
C GLY A 109 -15.09 -25.83 -16.08
N GLN A 110 -14.03 -25.12 -15.75
CA GLN A 110 -13.50 -25.00 -14.38
C GLN A 110 -14.16 -23.83 -13.62
N THR A 111 -14.47 -24.03 -12.35
CA THR A 111 -15.07 -22.99 -11.50
C THR A 111 -13.99 -21.97 -11.09
N VAL A 112 -14.23 -20.69 -11.36
CA VAL A 112 -13.31 -19.59 -11.08
C VAL A 112 -14.00 -18.47 -10.29
N PRO A 113 -13.25 -17.66 -9.54
CA PRO A 113 -13.80 -16.49 -8.87
C PRO A 113 -14.35 -15.45 -9.87
N LEU A 114 -15.45 -14.76 -9.50
CA LEU A 114 -16.03 -13.71 -10.33
C LEU A 114 -15.07 -12.54 -10.56
N SER A 115 -14.18 -12.24 -9.59
CA SER A 115 -13.13 -11.23 -9.72
C SER A 115 -12.18 -11.54 -10.86
N PHE A 116 -11.82 -12.80 -11.04
CA PHE A 116 -10.97 -13.23 -12.14
C PHE A 116 -11.63 -12.98 -13.51
N ILE A 117 -12.92 -13.36 -13.64
CA ILE A 117 -13.68 -13.06 -14.87
C ILE A 117 -13.71 -11.56 -15.14
N LYS A 118 -13.94 -10.73 -14.13
CA LYS A 118 -13.90 -9.26 -14.30
C LYS A 118 -12.55 -8.75 -14.77
N ASN A 119 -11.46 -9.34 -14.33
CA ASN A 119 -10.13 -8.90 -14.73
C ASN A 119 -9.81 -9.29 -16.17
N ILE A 120 -10.11 -10.54 -16.56
CA ILE A 120 -9.86 -10.98 -17.93
C ILE A 120 -10.78 -10.30 -18.94
N THR A 121 -12.07 -10.15 -18.64
CA THR A 121 -13.03 -9.55 -19.56
C THR A 121 -12.79 -8.07 -19.82
N LYS A 122 -12.23 -7.33 -18.87
CA LYS A 122 -11.78 -5.93 -19.08
C LYS A 122 -10.68 -5.80 -20.14
N LEU A 123 -9.92 -6.85 -20.40
CA LEU A 123 -8.90 -6.89 -21.45
C LEU A 123 -9.47 -7.29 -22.81
N LEU A 124 -10.68 -7.86 -22.84
CA LEU A 124 -11.31 -8.40 -24.04
C LEU A 124 -12.41 -7.52 -24.60
N ILE A 125 -13.21 -6.90 -23.72
CA ILE A 125 -14.42 -6.14 -24.10
C ILE A 125 -14.50 -4.82 -23.37
N ASP A 126 -14.83 -3.78 -24.11
CA ASP A 126 -15.19 -2.46 -23.58
C ASP A 126 -16.69 -2.21 -23.83
N ILE A 127 -17.47 -1.96 -22.76
CA ILE A 127 -18.91 -1.72 -22.83
C ILE A 127 -19.20 -0.25 -22.60
N HIS A 128 -20.01 0.31 -23.49
CA HIS A 128 -20.48 1.70 -23.46
C HIS A 128 -22.01 1.73 -23.34
N SER A 129 -22.54 1.49 -22.13
CA SER A 129 -24.00 1.48 -21.84
C SER A 129 -24.37 2.40 -20.69
N GLN A 130 -25.66 2.74 -20.59
CA GLN A 130 -26.20 3.65 -19.55
C GLN A 130 -26.02 3.13 -18.13
N ASN A 131 -26.00 1.81 -17.92
CA ASN A 131 -26.05 1.17 -16.61
C ASN A 131 -24.67 0.71 -16.10
N GLU A 132 -23.64 0.72 -16.91
CA GLU A 132 -22.28 0.37 -16.48
C GLU A 132 -21.43 1.64 -16.44
N ASN A 133 -20.68 1.79 -15.36
CA ASN A 133 -19.71 2.88 -15.18
C ASN A 133 -18.80 2.92 -16.42
N LEU A 134 -19.08 3.83 -17.32
CA LEU A 134 -18.26 4.06 -18.50
C LEU A 134 -16.81 4.15 -18.07
N VAL A 135 -15.97 3.36 -18.69
CA VAL A 135 -14.52 3.33 -18.40
C VAL A 135 -13.94 4.75 -18.41
N ILE A 136 -14.48 5.61 -19.27
CA ILE A 136 -14.10 7.02 -19.39
C ILE A 136 -14.50 7.88 -18.16
N LEU A 137 -15.48 7.47 -17.33
CA LEU A 137 -15.85 8.22 -16.12
C LEU A 137 -14.82 8.11 -15.01
N ASN A 138 -13.93 7.12 -15.06
CA ASN A 138 -12.86 6.95 -14.10
C ASN A 138 -11.68 7.87 -14.43
N LYS A 139 -11.30 8.75 -13.51
CA LYS A 139 -10.18 9.70 -13.67
C LYS A 139 -8.86 9.04 -14.04
N GLN A 140 -8.57 7.84 -13.51
CA GLN A 140 -7.36 7.10 -13.86
C GLN A 140 -7.36 6.68 -15.33
N ASN A 141 -8.51 6.29 -15.88
CA ASN A 141 -8.63 5.92 -17.29
C ASN A 141 -8.57 7.14 -18.21
N GLN A 142 -9.02 8.33 -17.74
CA GLN A 142 -8.90 9.57 -18.49
C GLN A 142 -7.44 9.99 -18.68
N LEU A 143 -6.58 9.78 -17.67
CA LEU A 143 -5.14 9.98 -17.81
C LEU A 143 -4.52 8.96 -18.78
N LYS A 144 -4.88 7.68 -18.65
CA LYS A 144 -4.40 6.62 -19.56
C LYS A 144 -4.81 6.85 -21.01
N LEU A 145 -6.00 7.37 -21.24
CA LEU A 145 -6.46 7.74 -22.57
C LEU A 145 -5.51 8.74 -23.24
N LEU A 146 -5.11 9.78 -22.49
CA LEU A 146 -4.16 10.79 -22.95
C LEU A 146 -2.76 10.19 -23.19
N ASP A 147 -2.29 9.36 -22.27
CA ASP A 147 -0.95 8.75 -22.31
C ASP A 147 -0.82 7.72 -23.44
N ASN A 148 -1.84 6.89 -23.67
CA ASN A 148 -1.84 5.90 -24.75
C ASN A 148 -1.70 6.56 -26.12
N HIS A 149 -2.38 7.69 -26.30
CA HIS A 149 -2.29 8.42 -27.56
C HIS A 149 -0.97 9.18 -27.69
N LEU A 150 -0.43 9.72 -26.60
CA LEU A 150 0.89 10.35 -26.55
C LEU A 150 2.05 9.35 -26.69
N LYS A 151 1.79 8.05 -26.56
CA LYS A 151 2.81 6.97 -26.53
C LYS A 151 3.91 7.26 -25.49
N THR A 152 3.50 7.57 -24.28
CA THR A 152 4.39 7.98 -23.19
C THR A 152 5.24 6.82 -22.72
N ASP A 153 6.56 7.03 -22.62
CA ASP A 153 7.47 6.10 -21.96
C ASP A 153 7.57 6.43 -20.47
N PHE A 154 7.23 5.47 -19.64
CA PHE A 154 7.24 5.59 -18.17
C PHE A 154 8.44 4.90 -17.50
N SER A 155 9.37 4.35 -18.27
CA SER A 155 10.46 3.53 -17.75
C SER A 155 11.27 4.21 -16.64
N GLU A 156 11.67 5.47 -16.86
CA GLU A 156 12.43 6.26 -15.87
C GLU A 156 11.60 6.58 -14.62
N ILE A 157 10.35 7.00 -14.78
CA ILE A 157 9.44 7.35 -13.67
C ILE A 157 9.12 6.10 -12.85
N THR A 158 8.83 4.97 -13.51
CA THR A 158 8.57 3.69 -12.85
C THR A 158 9.80 3.21 -12.06
N SER A 159 11.01 3.39 -12.60
CA SER A 159 12.26 3.06 -11.90
C SER A 159 12.40 3.88 -10.61
N LEU A 160 12.19 5.20 -10.67
CA LEU A 160 12.25 6.08 -9.50
C LEU A 160 11.16 5.76 -8.46
N TYR A 161 9.95 5.42 -8.92
CA TYR A 161 8.86 4.98 -8.04
C TYR A 161 9.21 3.70 -7.28
N ASN A 162 9.79 2.72 -7.96
CA ASN A 162 10.22 1.47 -7.33
C ASN A 162 11.36 1.73 -6.33
N GLN A 163 12.38 2.52 -6.70
CA GLN A 163 13.45 2.93 -5.80
C GLN A 163 12.91 3.62 -4.54
N LEU A 164 11.97 4.56 -4.71
CA LEU A 164 11.33 5.25 -3.59
C LEU A 164 10.61 4.28 -2.65
N ASN A 165 9.89 3.30 -3.20
CA ASN A 165 9.18 2.31 -2.39
C ASN A 165 10.14 1.37 -1.64
N ASP A 166 11.25 0.99 -2.25
CA ASP A 166 12.27 0.15 -1.59
C ASP A 166 12.92 0.91 -0.43
N ILE A 167 13.29 2.19 -0.64
CA ILE A 167 13.80 3.08 0.42
C ILE A 167 12.76 3.22 1.56
N LYS A 168 11.48 3.46 1.23
CA LYS A 168 10.40 3.56 2.23
C LYS A 168 10.21 2.28 3.04
N LYS A 169 10.36 1.11 2.42
CA LYS A 169 10.30 -0.18 3.13
C LYS A 169 11.47 -0.33 4.09
N GLU A 170 12.68 0.04 3.68
CA GLU A 170 13.88 -0.04 4.52
C GLU A 170 13.79 0.93 5.70
N ILE A 171 13.35 2.18 5.47
CA ILE A 171 13.08 3.17 6.54
C ILE A 171 12.09 2.61 7.55
N ARG A 172 10.94 2.07 7.11
CA ARG A 172 9.93 1.49 8.02
C ARG A 172 10.46 0.30 8.83
N GLY A 173 11.44 -0.43 8.29
CA GLY A 173 12.13 -1.52 9.00
C GLY A 173 13.00 -1.05 10.14
N LEU A 174 13.60 0.14 10.01
CA LEU A 174 14.49 0.77 10.99
C LEU A 174 13.76 1.68 11.98
N ASP A 175 12.63 2.22 11.60
CA ASP A 175 11.86 3.28 12.30
C ASP A 175 10.92 2.70 13.38
N LYS A 176 11.43 1.75 14.17
CA LYS A 176 10.73 1.35 15.40
C LYS A 176 11.12 2.31 16.53
N ASP A 177 10.29 3.34 16.71
CA ASP A 177 10.32 4.26 17.84
C ASP A 177 11.64 5.05 18.06
N ASP A 178 11.82 6.10 17.30
CA ASP A 178 12.92 7.06 17.43
C ASP A 178 13.06 7.59 18.87
N SER A 179 11.94 7.85 19.54
CA SER A 179 11.90 8.30 20.94
C SER A 179 12.37 7.25 21.94
N ILE A 180 12.15 5.96 21.67
CA ILE A 180 12.62 4.85 22.51
C ILE A 180 14.12 4.66 22.28
N ARG A 181 14.58 4.73 21.02
CA ARG A 181 15.98 4.59 20.66
C ARG A 181 16.86 5.67 21.30
N VAL A 182 16.46 6.93 21.24
CA VAL A 182 17.20 8.04 21.86
C VAL A 182 17.35 7.84 23.36
N ARG A 183 16.26 7.49 24.06
CA ARG A 183 16.30 7.20 25.51
C ARG A 183 17.18 5.99 25.84
N GLU A 184 17.14 4.97 25.00
CA GLU A 184 17.96 3.78 25.17
C GLU A 184 19.44 4.10 24.98
N LEU A 185 19.79 4.91 23.99
CA LEU A 185 21.15 5.41 23.76
C LEU A 185 21.68 6.21 24.96
N GLU A 186 20.90 7.19 25.46
CA GLU A 186 21.27 7.99 26.64
C GLU A 186 21.49 7.11 27.87
N LEU A 187 20.64 6.10 28.07
CA LEU A 187 20.79 5.16 29.19
C LEU A 187 22.06 4.31 29.05
N LEU A 188 22.32 3.77 27.86
CA LEU A 188 23.50 2.97 27.59
C LEU A 188 24.79 3.79 27.75
N GLU A 189 24.83 5.01 27.25
CA GLU A 189 25.97 5.92 27.42
C GLU A 189 26.24 6.25 28.90
N TYR A 190 25.17 6.50 29.66
CA TYR A 190 25.30 6.73 31.10
C TYR A 190 25.88 5.50 31.83
N GLN A 191 25.38 4.30 31.53
CA GLN A 191 25.86 3.06 32.16
C GLN A 191 27.30 2.75 31.77
N ILE A 192 27.66 2.90 30.49
CA ILE A 192 29.04 2.72 30.01
C ILE A 192 29.97 3.66 30.76
N LYS A 193 29.61 4.93 30.83
CA LYS A 193 30.42 5.95 31.53
C LYS A 193 30.58 5.63 33.02
N GLU A 194 29.52 5.24 33.71
CA GLU A 194 29.56 4.91 35.14
C GLU A 194 30.54 3.74 35.41
N ILE A 195 30.51 2.70 34.56
CA ILE A 195 31.41 1.55 34.71
C ILE A 195 32.86 1.91 34.35
N GLU A 196 33.08 2.67 33.26
CA GLU A 196 34.40 3.09 32.83
C GLU A 196 35.11 4.04 33.82
N ASP A 197 34.33 5.02 34.33
CA ASP A 197 34.84 6.00 35.31
C ASP A 197 35.20 5.32 36.63
N ALA A 198 34.54 4.22 36.97
CA ALA A 198 34.85 3.44 38.17
C ALA A 198 36.21 2.73 38.11
N LYS A 199 36.79 2.52 36.90
CA LYS A 199 38.14 1.93 36.70
C LYS A 199 38.40 0.69 37.56
N ILE A 200 37.43 -0.22 37.61
CA ILE A 200 37.52 -1.46 38.39
C ILE A 200 38.62 -2.38 37.82
N LYS A 201 39.26 -3.14 38.70
CA LYS A 201 40.32 -4.07 38.34
C LYS A 201 40.00 -5.48 38.81
N GLU A 202 40.53 -6.46 38.10
CA GLU A 202 40.47 -7.86 38.49
C GLU A 202 41.11 -8.07 39.86
N ASN A 203 40.47 -8.83 40.75
CA ASN A 203 40.90 -9.14 42.13
C ASN A 203 41.02 -7.94 43.10
N GLU A 204 40.84 -6.68 42.65
CA GLU A 204 40.97 -5.49 43.51
C GLU A 204 40.00 -5.54 44.71
N GLU A 205 38.81 -6.03 44.49
CA GLU A 205 37.79 -6.11 45.56
C GLU A 205 38.20 -7.06 46.69
N ASP A 206 38.78 -8.21 46.36
CA ASP A 206 39.24 -9.18 47.37
C ASP A 206 40.52 -8.69 48.07
N GLU A 207 41.41 -7.99 47.37
CA GLU A 207 42.55 -7.31 47.97
C GLU A 207 42.09 -6.28 48.99
N ILE A 208 41.14 -5.39 48.64
CA ILE A 208 40.56 -4.39 49.53
C ILE A 208 39.90 -5.03 50.75
N LYS A 209 39.10 -6.07 50.57
CA LYS A 209 38.45 -6.78 51.69
C LYS A 209 39.47 -7.35 52.67
N ASN A 210 40.53 -7.99 52.16
CA ASN A 210 41.58 -8.56 52.98
C ASN A 210 42.33 -7.45 53.76
N GLU A 211 42.63 -6.34 53.10
CA GLU A 211 43.33 -5.21 53.73
C GLU A 211 42.46 -4.54 54.77
N LEU A 212 41.17 -4.34 54.51
CA LEU A 212 40.20 -3.79 55.49
C LEU A 212 40.06 -4.68 56.74
N ILE A 213 40.10 -6.01 56.59
CA ILE A 213 40.10 -6.95 57.71
C ILE A 213 41.36 -6.75 58.60
N LEU A 214 42.52 -6.60 57.96
CA LEU A 214 43.77 -6.33 58.66
C LEU A 214 43.73 -4.99 59.41
N LEU A 215 43.30 -3.91 58.72
CA LEU A 215 43.22 -2.59 59.30
C LEU A 215 42.22 -2.53 60.47
N LYS A 216 41.05 -3.19 60.37
CA LYS A 216 40.07 -3.31 61.46
C LYS A 216 40.67 -4.03 62.72
N ASN A 217 41.51 -5.03 62.50
CA ASN A 217 42.18 -5.69 63.60
C ASN A 217 43.26 -4.78 64.24
N LEU A 218 44.03 -4.05 63.41
CA LEU A 218 44.98 -3.05 63.86
C LEU A 218 44.32 -1.89 64.64
N GLU A 219 43.16 -1.41 64.15
CA GLU A 219 42.35 -0.38 64.86
C GLU A 219 41.97 -0.83 66.28
N LYS A 220 41.46 -2.10 66.44
CA LYS A 220 41.11 -2.63 67.76
C LYS A 220 42.32 -2.74 68.67
N VAL A 221 43.48 -3.20 68.14
CA VAL A 221 44.73 -3.28 68.91
C VAL A 221 45.17 -1.86 69.30
N SER A 222 45.24 -0.93 68.37
CA SER A 222 45.60 0.47 68.65
C SER A 222 44.69 1.13 69.69
N THR A 223 43.39 0.93 69.59
CA THR A 223 42.41 1.46 70.57
C THR A 223 42.67 0.88 71.96
N SER A 224 42.96 -0.45 72.07
CA SER A 224 43.25 -1.10 73.34
C SER A 224 44.56 -0.59 73.93
N VAL A 225 45.61 -0.45 73.13
CA VAL A 225 46.92 0.08 73.54
C VAL A 225 46.82 1.53 74.02
N ASN A 226 46.10 2.36 73.28
CA ASN A 226 45.84 3.76 73.68
C ASN A 226 45.05 3.83 74.99
N SER A 227 44.10 2.94 75.22
CA SER A 227 43.36 2.87 76.48
C SER A 227 44.28 2.48 77.65
N ILE A 228 45.19 1.50 77.44
CA ILE A 228 46.21 1.12 78.44
C ILE A 228 47.09 2.34 78.78
N LYS A 229 47.58 3.06 77.75
CA LYS A 229 48.38 4.28 77.93
C LYS A 229 47.63 5.34 78.70
N ASP A 230 46.38 5.58 78.38
CA ASP A 230 45.55 6.58 79.10
C ASP A 230 45.31 6.20 80.52
N TYR A 231 45.04 4.95 80.86
CA TYR A 231 44.89 4.49 82.25
C TYR A 231 46.19 4.57 82.99
N TYR A 232 47.31 4.28 82.38
CA TYR A 232 48.59 4.20 83.04
C TYR A 232 49.28 5.52 83.24
N ASP A 233 49.38 6.36 82.22
CA ASP A 233 50.21 7.59 82.22
C ASP A 233 49.45 8.90 81.85
N SER A 234 48.21 8.84 81.33
CA SER A 234 47.49 10.04 80.94
C SER A 234 46.55 10.60 82.03
N GLY A 235 46.53 11.89 82.17
CA GLY A 235 45.62 12.62 83.11
C GLY A 235 46.12 12.79 84.55
N LEU A 236 45.35 13.54 85.29
CA LEU A 236 45.68 13.98 86.71
C LEU A 236 45.63 12.85 87.74
N THR A 237 44.98 11.74 87.44
CA THR A 237 44.75 10.56 88.32
C THR A 237 45.07 9.23 87.62
N ASN A 238 46.21 9.17 86.97
CA ASN A 238 46.65 7.93 86.32
C ASN A 238 47.28 6.95 87.37
N ILE A 239 47.31 5.66 87.01
CA ILE A 239 47.80 4.56 87.86
C ILE A 239 49.20 4.87 88.36
N SER A 240 50.15 5.23 87.47
CA SER A 240 51.51 5.55 87.75
C SER A 240 51.64 6.65 88.79
N SER A 241 50.94 7.78 88.66
CA SER A 241 50.90 8.92 89.58
C SER A 241 50.31 8.56 90.91
N MET A 242 49.25 7.74 90.93
CA MET A 242 48.63 7.28 92.16
C MET A 242 49.55 6.39 93.01
N ILE A 243 50.23 5.41 92.35
CA ILE A 243 51.15 4.55 93.04
C ILE A 243 52.39 5.33 93.56
N LYS A 244 52.88 6.31 92.76
CA LYS A 244 53.96 7.22 93.25
C LYS A 244 53.58 8.02 94.48
N LYS A 245 52.37 8.59 94.51
CA LYS A 245 51.87 9.29 95.70
C LYS A 245 51.70 8.38 96.88
N MET A 246 51.19 7.16 96.66
CA MET A 246 51.05 6.20 97.73
C MET A 246 52.42 5.81 98.28
N LEU A 247 53.43 5.57 97.41
CA LEU A 247 54.83 5.26 97.86
C LEU A 247 55.39 6.43 98.69
N LEU A 248 55.11 7.71 98.29
CA LEU A 248 55.58 8.85 99.10
C LEU A 248 55.00 8.84 100.55
N GLU A 249 53.67 8.55 100.69
CA GLU A 249 53.09 8.44 102.03
C GLU A 249 53.57 7.25 102.78
N ILE A 250 53.84 6.09 102.14
CA ILE A 250 54.41 4.94 102.82
C ILE A 250 55.84 5.24 103.25
N ASN A 251 56.65 5.95 102.44
CA ASN A 251 58.00 6.38 102.88
C ASN A 251 57.98 7.31 104.12
N ASN A 252 56.96 8.14 104.27
CA ASN A 252 56.80 8.96 105.47
C ASN A 252 56.56 8.08 106.70
N ILE A 253 55.91 6.92 106.63
CA ILE A 253 55.58 6.03 107.70
C ILE A 253 56.74 5.02 107.95
N SER A 254 57.49 4.58 106.97
CA SER A 254 58.55 3.62 107.03
C SER A 254 59.75 4.07 107.92
N LYS A 255 59.86 5.44 108.12
CA LYS A 255 60.84 6.06 109.01
C LYS A 255 60.60 5.71 110.48
N TYR A 256 59.43 5.21 110.83
CA TYR A 256 58.97 4.96 112.20
C TYR A 256 58.73 3.45 112.47
N ASN A 257 58.85 2.57 111.42
CA ASN A 257 58.63 1.14 111.59
C ASN A 257 59.35 0.34 110.50
N ASP A 258 60.34 -0.45 110.88
CA ASP A 258 61.19 -1.28 109.98
C ASP A 258 60.36 -2.32 109.18
N ASN A 259 59.24 -2.81 109.75
CA ASN A 259 58.37 -3.73 109.03
C ASN A 259 57.68 -3.05 107.84
N VAL A 260 57.41 -1.73 107.92
CA VAL A 260 56.81 -0.95 106.84
C VAL A 260 57.80 -0.74 105.67
N LYS A 261 59.13 -0.64 106.05
CA LYS A 261 60.15 -0.48 105.06
C LYS A 261 60.24 -1.68 104.10
N VAL A 262 60.14 -2.91 104.61
CA VAL A 262 60.12 -4.17 103.80
C VAL A 262 58.86 -4.13 102.88
N LEU A 263 57.73 -3.60 103.30
CA LEU A 263 56.57 -3.49 102.50
C LEU A 263 56.71 -2.39 101.43
N GLU A 264 57.37 -1.26 101.73
CA GLU A 264 57.73 -0.22 100.80
C GLU A 264 58.54 -0.75 99.60
N ASP A 265 59.67 -1.52 99.93
CA ASP A 265 60.49 -2.12 98.92
C ASP A 265 59.70 -3.07 98.01
N ARG A 266 58.79 -3.84 98.61
CA ARG A 266 57.95 -4.76 97.82
C ARG A 266 56.98 -4.02 96.90
N ILE A 267 56.33 -2.92 97.36
CA ILE A 267 55.42 -2.15 96.51
C ILE A 267 56.22 -1.42 95.47
N ASN A 268 57.40 -0.89 95.74
CA ASN A 268 58.24 -0.22 94.83
C ASN A 268 58.75 -1.21 93.72
N SER A 269 59.18 -2.42 94.11
CA SER A 269 59.51 -3.43 93.12
C SER A 269 58.36 -3.82 92.22
N ALA A 270 57.14 -4.01 92.75
CA ALA A 270 55.93 -4.28 91.99
C ALA A 270 55.53 -3.11 91.05
N TYR A 271 55.78 -1.86 91.49
CA TYR A 271 55.60 -0.72 90.61
C TYR A 271 56.56 -0.67 89.45
N ILE A 272 57.88 -1.00 89.67
CA ILE A 272 58.89 -1.04 88.64
C ILE A 272 58.55 -2.17 87.62
N ASP A 273 58.16 -3.36 88.11
CA ASP A 273 57.75 -4.47 87.24
C ASP A 273 56.51 -4.14 86.38
N LEU A 274 55.53 -3.36 86.99
CA LEU A 274 54.38 -2.94 86.27
C LEU A 274 54.75 -1.89 85.19
N ASP A 275 55.61 -0.89 85.60
CA ASP A 275 56.06 0.18 84.67
C ASP A 275 56.79 -0.39 83.44
N ASP A 276 57.72 -1.34 83.72
CA ASP A 276 58.43 -2.01 82.63
C ASP A 276 57.51 -2.82 81.73
N SER A 277 56.55 -3.55 82.31
CA SER A 277 55.60 -4.37 81.56
C SER A 277 54.69 -3.53 80.66
N VAL A 278 54.18 -2.39 81.21
CA VAL A 278 53.33 -1.47 80.44
C VAL A 278 54.14 -0.81 79.30
N ASN A 279 55.34 -0.34 79.61
CA ASN A 279 56.20 0.26 78.57
C ASN A 279 56.60 -0.74 77.49
N GLU A 280 56.82 -2.02 77.84
CA GLU A 280 57.09 -3.10 76.86
C GLU A 280 55.84 -3.30 75.95
N ILE A 281 54.63 -3.35 76.50
CA ILE A 281 53.40 -3.43 75.71
C ILE A 281 53.28 -2.23 74.78
N LEU A 282 53.50 -0.99 75.26
CA LEU A 282 53.40 0.21 74.43
C LEU A 282 54.41 0.23 73.29
N ASN A 283 55.67 -0.31 73.57
CA ASN A 283 56.70 -0.38 72.56
C ASN A 283 56.46 -1.51 71.52
N LEU A 284 55.87 -2.65 71.96
CA LEU A 284 55.55 -3.78 71.07
C LEU A 284 54.45 -3.40 70.04
N PHE A 285 53.58 -2.46 70.39
CA PHE A 285 52.46 -2.05 69.57
C PHE A 285 52.49 -0.54 69.26
N ASP A 286 53.64 -0.03 68.79
CA ASP A 286 53.76 1.32 68.23
C ASP A 286 53.15 1.31 66.83
N ILE A 287 51.80 1.23 66.76
CA ILE A 287 51.02 1.08 65.54
C ILE A 287 50.39 2.41 65.21
N ASN A 288 50.79 3.00 64.08
CA ASN A 288 50.07 4.11 63.49
C ASN A 288 48.92 3.57 62.63
N PHE A 289 47.68 3.62 63.12
CA PHE A 289 46.50 3.37 62.33
C PHE A 289 46.20 4.58 61.42
N ASP A 290 46.25 4.36 60.09
CA ASP A 290 45.91 5.40 59.11
C ASP A 290 44.40 5.37 58.81
N GLU A 291 43.67 6.26 59.43
CA GLU A 291 42.23 6.41 59.30
C GLU A 291 41.85 6.87 57.86
N ASN A 292 42.67 7.70 57.20
CA ASN A 292 42.39 8.17 55.85
C ASN A 292 42.45 7.01 54.84
N HIS A 293 43.50 6.20 54.96
CA HIS A 293 43.64 5.02 54.08
C HIS A 293 42.53 3.99 54.32
N PHE A 294 42.10 3.80 55.55
CA PHE A 294 40.95 2.94 55.86
C PHE A 294 39.66 3.47 55.20
N ASN A 295 39.37 4.77 55.28
CA ASN A 295 38.19 5.36 54.69
C ASN A 295 38.23 5.32 53.14
N GLU A 296 39.38 5.53 52.53
CA GLU A 296 39.55 5.40 51.08
C GLU A 296 39.24 3.99 50.57
N LEU A 297 39.68 2.97 51.30
CA LEU A 297 39.39 1.57 50.97
C LEU A 297 37.93 1.20 51.19
N ASP A 298 37.29 1.74 52.24
CA ASP A 298 35.88 1.47 52.50
C ASP A 298 34.99 2.13 51.46
N GLU A 299 35.26 3.41 51.06
CA GLU A 299 34.59 4.07 49.96
C GLU A 299 34.79 3.31 48.64
N ARG A 300 35.97 2.82 48.40
CA ARG A 300 36.27 1.99 47.20
C ARG A 300 35.48 0.69 47.17
N LEU A 301 35.36 0.03 48.32
CA LEU A 301 34.55 -1.19 48.46
C LEU A 301 33.04 -0.89 48.27
N ASP A 302 32.55 0.22 48.76
CA ASP A 302 31.16 0.63 48.58
C ASP A 302 30.84 0.96 47.11
N LEU A 303 31.81 1.47 46.36
CA LEU A 303 31.69 1.63 44.91
C LEU A 303 31.51 0.27 44.23
N TYR A 304 32.33 -0.77 44.59
CA TYR A 304 32.14 -2.11 44.08
C TYR A 304 30.76 -2.68 44.41
N LYS A 305 30.31 -2.57 45.64
CA LYS A 305 28.97 -3.02 46.03
C LYS A 305 27.84 -2.32 45.25
N SER A 306 27.98 -1.04 44.94
CA SER A 306 27.04 -0.29 44.12
C SER A 306 26.98 -0.79 42.69
N LEU A 307 28.16 -1.10 42.09
CA LEU A 307 28.28 -1.65 40.74
C LEU A 307 27.70 -3.07 40.66
N HIS A 308 27.99 -3.90 41.68
CA HIS A 308 27.44 -5.26 41.79
C HIS A 308 25.90 -5.24 41.80
N LYS A 309 25.31 -4.36 42.55
CA LYS A 309 23.85 -4.23 42.64
C LYS A 309 23.21 -3.86 41.31
N LYS A 310 23.95 -3.16 40.44
CA LYS A 310 23.40 -2.62 39.17
C LYS A 310 23.77 -3.53 37.97
N TYR A 311 24.97 -4.07 37.91
CA TYR A 311 25.55 -4.57 36.65
C TYR A 311 26.01 -6.01 36.67
N GLY A 312 26.14 -6.65 37.86
CA GLY A 312 26.55 -8.05 37.94
C GLY A 312 27.28 -8.36 39.25
N ASN A 313 27.36 -9.62 39.65
CA ASN A 313 27.85 -10.03 40.96
C ASN A 313 29.37 -10.24 41.02
N SER A 314 30.09 -10.08 39.92
CA SER A 314 31.54 -10.24 39.84
C SER A 314 32.16 -9.25 38.85
N TYR A 315 33.47 -9.08 38.89
CA TYR A 315 34.22 -8.30 37.91
C TYR A 315 33.98 -8.80 36.47
N GLU A 316 33.95 -10.11 36.27
CA GLU A 316 33.70 -10.75 34.97
C GLU A 316 32.29 -10.44 34.49
N ASP A 317 31.28 -10.46 35.38
CA ASP A 317 29.90 -10.14 35.01
C ASP A 317 29.78 -8.67 34.58
N ILE A 318 30.39 -7.74 35.32
CA ILE A 318 30.35 -6.31 34.99
C ILE A 318 31.07 -6.02 33.66
N THR A 319 32.23 -6.65 33.44
CA THR A 319 32.99 -6.48 32.17
C THR A 319 32.28 -7.10 31.00
N LYS A 320 31.63 -8.24 31.17
CA LYS A 320 30.78 -8.85 30.15
C LYS A 320 29.58 -7.96 29.81
N TYR A 321 28.87 -7.47 30.84
CA TYR A 321 27.78 -6.54 30.67
C TYR A 321 28.23 -5.27 29.95
N LEU A 322 29.40 -4.71 30.28
CA LEU A 322 29.97 -3.55 29.59
C LEU A 322 30.19 -3.83 28.11
N CYS A 323 30.69 -5.00 27.74
CA CYS A 323 30.83 -5.39 26.33
C CYS A 323 29.47 -5.46 25.61
N GLU A 324 28.50 -6.12 26.23
CA GLU A 324 27.14 -6.27 25.66
C GLU A 324 26.46 -4.90 25.42
N ILE A 325 26.53 -3.98 26.37
CA ILE A 325 25.93 -2.65 26.22
C ILE A 325 26.68 -1.78 25.20
N LYS A 326 27.98 -1.92 25.04
CA LYS A 326 28.76 -1.26 23.99
C LYS A 326 28.36 -1.74 22.60
N GLU A 327 28.27 -3.05 22.39
CA GLU A 327 27.79 -3.60 21.13
C GLU A 327 26.37 -3.12 20.79
N LYS A 328 25.50 -3.08 21.79
CA LYS A 328 24.12 -2.59 21.61
C LYS A 328 24.09 -1.10 21.24
N ARG A 329 24.86 -0.25 21.94
CA ARG A 329 25.01 1.18 21.61
C ARG A 329 25.47 1.37 20.16
N ASP A 330 26.52 0.64 19.74
CA ASP A 330 27.09 0.78 18.40
C ASP A 330 26.10 0.33 17.32
N SER A 331 25.31 -0.70 17.59
CA SER A 331 24.24 -1.12 16.67
C SER A 331 23.15 -0.05 16.51
N LEU A 332 22.78 0.65 17.58
CA LEU A 332 21.78 1.74 17.54
C LEU A 332 22.32 2.97 16.80
N ILE A 333 23.58 3.32 16.98
CA ILE A 333 24.24 4.43 16.26
C ILE A 333 24.31 4.12 14.76
N ASN A 334 24.72 2.92 14.38
CA ASN A 334 24.77 2.50 12.99
C ASN A 334 23.39 2.53 12.32
N ALA A 335 22.33 2.14 13.05
CA ALA A 335 20.94 2.23 12.56
C ALA A 335 20.52 3.68 12.32
N GLU A 336 20.91 4.61 13.17
CA GLU A 336 20.63 6.04 13.01
C GLU A 336 21.34 6.66 11.80
N GLU A 337 22.62 6.37 11.63
CA GLU A 337 23.36 6.82 10.45
C GLU A 337 22.75 6.27 9.16
N ARG A 338 22.34 4.99 9.17
CA ARG A 338 21.66 4.36 8.03
C ARG A 338 20.34 5.06 7.72
N LEU A 339 19.55 5.37 8.72
CA LEU A 339 18.27 6.06 8.59
C LEU A 339 18.44 7.47 8.02
N ASN A 340 19.43 8.21 8.50
CA ASN A 340 19.77 9.54 7.98
C ASN A 340 20.20 9.49 6.51
N ASN A 341 20.99 8.50 6.12
CA ASN A 341 21.41 8.29 4.74
C ASN A 341 20.24 7.91 3.83
N LEU A 342 19.34 7.04 4.29
CA LEU A 342 18.13 6.67 3.56
C LEU A 342 17.18 7.86 3.36
N ASN A 343 17.02 8.72 4.36
CA ASN A 343 16.22 9.95 4.24
C ASN A 343 16.82 10.94 3.22
N LYS A 344 18.13 11.07 3.15
CA LYS A 344 18.79 11.86 2.10
C LYS A 344 18.54 11.26 0.71
N LEU A 345 18.74 9.95 0.55
CA LEU A 345 18.48 9.26 -0.72
C LEU A 345 17.01 9.36 -1.14
N LYS A 346 16.07 9.25 -0.19
CA LYS A 346 14.65 9.46 -0.42
C LYS A 346 14.38 10.84 -1.03
N ASN A 347 14.94 11.89 -0.42
CA ASN A 347 14.76 13.26 -0.90
C ASN A 347 15.39 13.47 -2.29
N ASP A 348 16.56 12.93 -2.55
CA ASP A 348 17.22 12.99 -3.86
C ASP A 348 16.39 12.31 -4.96
N VAL A 349 15.78 11.15 -4.64
CA VAL A 349 14.89 10.42 -5.55
C VAL A 349 13.61 11.22 -5.79
N LEU A 350 13.02 11.81 -4.75
CA LEU A 350 11.82 12.65 -4.86
C LEU A 350 12.08 13.90 -5.72
N ASP A 351 13.21 14.58 -5.55
CA ASP A 351 13.56 15.75 -6.35
C ASP A 351 13.73 15.40 -7.83
N LYS A 352 14.38 14.28 -8.15
CA LYS A 352 14.49 13.80 -9.53
C LYS A 352 13.14 13.43 -10.11
N ALA A 353 12.31 12.70 -9.33
CA ALA A 353 10.97 12.30 -9.74
C ALA A 353 10.06 13.52 -9.98
N TYR A 354 10.16 14.55 -9.14
CA TYR A 354 9.42 15.80 -9.28
C TYR A 354 9.75 16.49 -10.61
N ILE A 355 11.04 16.69 -10.91
CA ILE A 355 11.50 17.33 -12.16
C ILE A 355 11.03 16.56 -13.40
N LEU A 356 11.09 15.22 -13.38
CA LEU A 356 10.62 14.39 -14.48
C LEU A 356 9.10 14.44 -14.62
N SER A 357 8.37 14.45 -13.49
CA SER A 357 6.91 14.58 -13.48
C SER A 357 6.46 15.94 -14.02
N GLU A 358 7.13 17.05 -13.70
CA GLU A 358 6.84 18.37 -14.29
C GLU A 358 7.01 18.37 -15.81
N LYS A 359 8.11 17.80 -16.30
CA LYS A 359 8.34 17.67 -17.76
C LYS A 359 7.25 16.82 -18.44
N LEU A 360 6.80 15.76 -17.77
CA LEU A 360 5.70 14.92 -18.26
C LEU A 360 4.38 15.69 -18.26
N THR A 361 4.08 16.41 -17.19
CA THR A 361 2.89 17.26 -17.08
C THR A 361 2.83 18.30 -18.21
N ASP A 362 3.95 18.95 -18.53
CA ASP A 362 4.02 19.92 -19.62
C ASP A 362 3.77 19.27 -20.99
N LYS A 363 4.32 18.08 -21.22
CA LYS A 363 4.02 17.30 -22.43
C LYS A 363 2.55 16.94 -22.53
N ARG A 364 1.97 16.43 -21.44
CA ARG A 364 0.54 16.07 -21.35
C ARG A 364 -0.37 17.28 -21.61
N LYS A 365 -0.10 18.42 -20.99
CA LYS A 365 -0.86 19.66 -21.19
C LYS A 365 -0.82 20.16 -22.63
N LYS A 366 0.35 20.14 -23.26
CA LYS A 366 0.47 20.52 -24.68
C LYS A 366 -0.32 19.59 -25.58
N TYR A 367 -0.20 18.29 -25.34
CA TYR A 367 -0.88 17.27 -26.13
C TYR A 367 -2.39 17.31 -25.91
N ALA A 368 -2.84 17.47 -24.66
CA ALA A 368 -4.28 17.58 -24.33
C ALA A 368 -4.97 18.65 -25.18
N LYS A 369 -4.34 19.81 -25.41
CA LYS A 369 -4.90 20.88 -26.26
C LYS A 369 -5.03 20.49 -27.74
N THR A 370 -4.19 19.62 -28.24
CA THR A 370 -4.30 19.07 -29.61
C THR A 370 -5.45 18.04 -29.65
N PHE A 371 -5.46 17.13 -28.69
CA PHE A 371 -6.46 16.07 -28.59
C PHE A 371 -7.87 16.62 -28.34
N GLU A 372 -8.03 17.69 -27.55
CA GLU A 372 -9.29 18.41 -27.39
C GLU A 372 -9.85 18.90 -28.75
N LYS A 373 -8.99 19.46 -29.60
CA LYS A 373 -9.40 19.94 -30.94
C LYS A 373 -9.83 18.79 -31.85
N GLU A 374 -9.08 17.71 -31.85
CA GLU A 374 -9.41 16.50 -32.62
C GLU A 374 -10.74 15.91 -32.17
N ILE A 375 -10.99 15.79 -30.86
CA ILE A 375 -12.28 15.34 -30.32
C ILE A 375 -13.42 16.29 -30.75
N LEU A 376 -13.20 17.60 -30.71
CA LEU A 376 -14.22 18.57 -31.12
C LEU A 376 -14.55 18.51 -32.63
N GLU A 377 -13.57 18.19 -33.48
CA GLU A 377 -13.81 17.96 -34.91
C GLU A 377 -14.67 16.70 -35.14
N GLU A 378 -14.36 15.62 -34.43
CA GLU A 378 -15.14 14.38 -34.47
C GLU A 378 -16.59 14.61 -33.96
N LEU A 379 -16.75 15.40 -32.88
CA LEU A 379 -18.07 15.74 -32.32
C LEU A 379 -18.92 16.61 -33.23
N LYS A 380 -18.31 17.52 -34.00
CA LYS A 380 -19.06 18.31 -35.03
C LYS A 380 -19.73 17.42 -36.04
N GLU A 381 -19.03 16.37 -36.54
CA GLU A 381 -19.60 15.41 -37.46
C GLU A 381 -20.75 14.59 -36.83
N LEU A 382 -20.66 14.35 -35.49
CA LEU A 382 -21.70 13.67 -34.72
C LEU A 382 -22.85 14.59 -34.26
N SER A 383 -23.07 15.73 -34.97
CA SER A 383 -24.08 16.72 -34.68
C SER A 383 -23.98 17.39 -33.31
N MET A 384 -22.77 17.60 -32.83
CA MET A 384 -22.47 18.33 -31.60
C MET A 384 -21.51 19.51 -31.88
N PRO A 385 -21.92 20.49 -32.76
CA PRO A 385 -21.00 21.55 -33.20
C PRO A 385 -20.68 22.56 -32.10
N ASN A 386 -21.46 22.61 -31.03
CA ASN A 386 -21.30 23.53 -29.90
C ASN A 386 -20.66 22.87 -28.67
N ALA A 387 -20.24 21.62 -28.79
CA ALA A 387 -19.60 20.90 -27.70
C ALA A 387 -18.28 21.57 -27.24
N LYS A 388 -18.00 21.44 -25.97
CA LYS A 388 -16.74 21.88 -25.37
C LYS A 388 -16.11 20.71 -24.61
N VAL A 389 -14.83 20.55 -24.80
CA VAL A 389 -14.00 19.52 -24.15
C VAL A 389 -12.77 20.20 -23.53
N ASP A 390 -12.44 19.88 -22.32
CA ASP A 390 -11.25 20.41 -21.64
C ASP A 390 -10.67 19.35 -20.68
N PHE A 391 -9.38 19.10 -20.77
CA PHE A 391 -8.65 18.24 -19.84
C PHE A 391 -8.15 19.09 -18.68
N LYS A 392 -8.81 19.02 -17.55
CA LYS A 392 -8.44 19.74 -16.33
C LYS A 392 -7.39 18.94 -15.55
N PHE A 393 -6.20 19.53 -15.42
CA PHE A 393 -5.12 18.99 -14.61
C PHE A 393 -5.22 19.51 -13.17
N ASN A 394 -5.16 18.61 -12.18
CA ASN A 394 -4.99 19.03 -10.80
C ASN A 394 -3.50 19.36 -10.57
N ASN A 395 -3.26 20.51 -9.93
CA ASN A 395 -1.92 20.92 -9.60
C ASN A 395 -1.43 20.12 -8.37
N TYR A 396 -0.19 19.69 -8.43
CA TYR A 396 0.56 19.19 -7.28
C TYR A 396 1.69 20.18 -6.95
N THR A 397 2.10 20.19 -5.69
CA THR A 397 3.21 21.01 -5.21
C THR A 397 4.33 20.09 -4.74
N LYS A 398 5.54 20.63 -4.54
CA LYS A 398 6.65 19.84 -4.01
C LYS A 398 6.32 19.23 -2.64
N GLU A 399 5.48 19.90 -1.85
CA GLU A 399 5.09 19.46 -0.50
C GLU A 399 4.19 18.23 -0.51
N ASN A 400 3.23 18.13 -1.47
CA ASN A 400 2.31 17.00 -1.56
C ASN A 400 2.70 15.98 -2.64
N PHE A 401 3.85 16.17 -3.29
CA PHE A 401 4.29 15.32 -4.40
C PHE A 401 4.43 13.86 -4.01
N GLU A 402 5.01 13.58 -2.84
CA GLU A 402 5.21 12.21 -2.35
C GLU A 402 3.90 11.42 -2.23
N ASP A 403 2.79 12.09 -1.90
CA ASP A 403 1.48 11.46 -1.69
C ASP A 403 0.78 11.11 -3.01
N VAL A 404 1.04 11.89 -4.05
CA VAL A 404 0.36 11.73 -5.35
C VAL A 404 1.23 11.03 -6.40
N PHE A 405 2.51 10.83 -6.13
CA PHE A 405 3.45 10.21 -7.07
C PHE A 405 3.16 8.72 -7.28
N THR A 406 3.02 8.34 -8.54
CA THR A 406 2.73 6.98 -8.99
C THR A 406 3.73 6.50 -10.05
N LYS A 407 3.59 5.26 -10.50
CA LYS A 407 4.38 4.71 -11.64
C LYS A 407 4.15 5.47 -12.96
N GLU A 408 3.05 6.19 -13.06
CA GLU A 408 2.62 6.95 -14.24
C GLU A 408 2.84 8.47 -14.06
N GLY A 409 3.52 8.89 -12.98
CA GLY A 409 3.75 10.30 -12.61
C GLY A 409 2.81 10.77 -11.52
N ALA A 410 2.64 12.08 -11.39
CA ALA A 410 1.86 12.72 -10.32
C ALA A 410 0.58 13.40 -10.80
N ASP A 411 0.29 13.37 -12.11
CA ASP A 411 -0.89 14.04 -12.65
C ASP A 411 -2.18 13.31 -12.32
N ILE A 412 -3.19 14.09 -11.95
CA ILE A 412 -4.59 13.66 -11.93
C ILE A 412 -5.31 14.52 -12.95
N VAL A 413 -5.94 13.87 -13.93
CA VAL A 413 -6.61 14.53 -15.04
C VAL A 413 -8.10 14.25 -14.96
N GLU A 414 -8.91 15.27 -15.18
CA GLU A 414 -10.36 15.18 -15.24
C GLU A 414 -10.86 15.76 -16.56
N LEU A 415 -11.54 14.90 -17.35
CA LEU A 415 -12.17 15.31 -18.61
C LEU A 415 -13.47 16.04 -18.32
N MET A 416 -13.48 17.30 -18.70
CA MET A 416 -14.64 18.21 -18.59
C MET A 416 -15.33 18.28 -19.92
N PHE A 417 -16.65 18.25 -19.90
CA PHE A 417 -17.50 18.26 -21.11
C PHE A 417 -18.73 19.13 -20.97
N SER A 418 -19.15 19.71 -22.08
CA SER A 418 -20.47 20.33 -22.27
C SER A 418 -20.92 20.12 -23.72
N ALA A 419 -22.15 19.74 -23.92
CA ALA A 419 -22.74 19.50 -25.24
C ALA A 419 -23.30 20.77 -25.88
N ASN A 420 -23.74 21.74 -25.07
CA ASN A 420 -24.60 22.83 -25.51
C ASN A 420 -23.92 24.20 -25.38
N LEU A 421 -24.32 25.11 -26.26
CA LEU A 421 -23.88 26.50 -26.20
C LEU A 421 -24.44 27.20 -24.94
N GLY A 422 -23.53 27.89 -24.21
CA GLY A 422 -23.93 28.63 -23.00
C GLY A 422 -23.83 27.81 -21.71
N GLU A 423 -23.65 26.48 -21.79
CA GLU A 423 -23.39 25.65 -20.62
C GLU A 423 -21.92 25.68 -20.23
N SER A 424 -21.65 25.66 -18.93
CA SER A 424 -20.30 25.47 -18.41
C SER A 424 -19.88 24.00 -18.57
N VAL A 425 -18.60 23.77 -18.86
CA VAL A 425 -18.05 22.43 -18.86
C VAL A 425 -18.15 21.81 -17.46
N LYS A 426 -18.54 20.54 -17.38
CA LYS A 426 -18.72 19.77 -16.13
C LYS A 426 -17.95 18.47 -16.23
N PRO A 427 -17.54 17.88 -15.09
CA PRO A 427 -17.03 16.52 -15.08
C PRO A 427 -18.00 15.54 -15.75
N LEU A 428 -17.50 14.55 -16.48
CA LEU A 428 -18.34 13.61 -17.25
C LEU A 428 -19.39 12.89 -16.40
N ASN A 429 -19.08 12.59 -15.16
CA ASN A 429 -20.00 11.95 -14.22
C ASN A 429 -21.19 12.82 -13.82
N LEU A 430 -21.16 14.12 -14.14
CA LEU A 430 -22.24 15.08 -13.90
C LEU A 430 -23.00 15.45 -15.17
N VAL A 431 -22.65 14.85 -16.31
CA VAL A 431 -23.38 15.03 -17.57
C VAL A 431 -24.62 14.13 -17.56
N ALA A 432 -25.78 14.71 -17.76
CA ALA A 432 -27.06 14.03 -17.54
C ALA A 432 -27.52 13.14 -18.71
N SER A 433 -26.99 13.35 -19.94
CA SER A 433 -27.47 12.68 -21.16
C SER A 433 -26.57 11.49 -21.56
N GLY A 434 -27.12 10.29 -21.51
CA GLY A 434 -26.43 9.07 -21.97
C GLY A 434 -26.02 9.13 -23.43
N GLY A 435 -26.89 9.64 -24.31
CA GLY A 435 -26.58 9.77 -25.73
C GLY A 435 -25.44 10.76 -26.05
N GLU A 436 -25.28 11.83 -25.24
CA GLU A 436 -24.16 12.78 -25.39
C GLU A 436 -22.85 12.14 -25.00
N ILE A 437 -22.83 11.39 -23.90
CA ILE A 437 -21.66 10.66 -23.43
C ILE A 437 -21.28 9.54 -24.42
N SER A 438 -22.27 8.83 -24.98
CA SER A 438 -22.04 7.78 -25.99
C SER A 438 -21.40 8.35 -27.26
N ARG A 439 -21.85 9.52 -27.73
CA ARG A 439 -21.23 10.20 -28.89
C ARG A 439 -19.82 10.72 -28.58
N LEU A 440 -19.59 11.30 -27.41
CA LEU A 440 -18.26 11.71 -26.98
C LEU A 440 -17.32 10.50 -26.96
N ASN A 441 -17.80 9.38 -26.44
CA ASN A 441 -17.02 8.15 -26.37
C ASN A 441 -16.72 7.59 -27.77
N LEU A 442 -17.71 7.63 -28.68
CA LEU A 442 -17.51 7.26 -30.07
C LEU A 442 -16.45 8.15 -30.75
N ALA A 443 -16.51 9.47 -30.53
CA ALA A 443 -15.52 10.40 -31.05
C ALA A 443 -14.11 10.07 -30.56
N ILE A 444 -13.95 9.85 -29.26
CA ILE A 444 -12.68 9.46 -28.67
C ILE A 444 -12.18 8.13 -29.21
N LYS A 445 -13.05 7.12 -29.28
CA LYS A 445 -12.70 5.79 -29.81
C LYS A 445 -12.34 5.83 -31.29
N THR A 446 -12.96 6.71 -32.08
CA THR A 446 -12.57 6.93 -33.49
C THR A 446 -11.11 7.39 -33.63
N LEU A 447 -10.63 8.20 -32.69
CA LEU A 447 -9.26 8.71 -32.67
C LEU A 447 -8.25 7.73 -32.04
N THR A 448 -8.69 6.90 -31.10
CA THR A 448 -7.79 6.05 -30.31
C THR A 448 -7.77 4.58 -30.73
N SER A 449 -8.72 4.15 -31.59
CA SER A 449 -8.92 2.74 -31.96
C SER A 449 -7.67 2.05 -32.49
N GLU A 450 -6.81 2.73 -33.23
CA GLU A 450 -5.59 2.12 -33.77
C GLU A 450 -4.58 1.70 -32.69
N ASN A 451 -4.64 2.32 -31.52
CA ASN A 451 -3.75 2.05 -30.39
C ASN A 451 -4.44 1.29 -29.24
N ASP A 452 -5.73 0.96 -29.39
CA ASP A 452 -6.51 0.26 -28.37
C ASP A 452 -6.31 -1.26 -28.48
N ASN A 453 -5.92 -1.90 -27.39
CA ASN A 453 -5.66 -3.35 -27.35
C ASN A 453 -6.92 -4.18 -27.08
N ILE A 454 -8.11 -3.58 -27.07
CA ILE A 454 -9.39 -4.25 -26.79
C ILE A 454 -9.97 -4.82 -28.08
N ASP A 455 -10.32 -6.11 -28.09
CA ASP A 455 -10.77 -6.79 -29.30
C ASP A 455 -12.23 -6.51 -29.65
N THR A 456 -13.10 -6.21 -28.67
CA THR A 456 -14.54 -6.04 -28.87
C THR A 456 -15.04 -4.78 -28.16
N MET A 457 -15.83 -3.96 -28.83
CA MET A 457 -16.49 -2.78 -28.28
C MET A 457 -18.00 -2.92 -28.41
N ILE A 458 -18.72 -2.62 -27.32
CA ILE A 458 -20.18 -2.67 -27.27
C ILE A 458 -20.72 -1.27 -27.06
N PHE A 459 -21.62 -0.84 -27.94
CA PHE A 459 -22.27 0.48 -27.87
C PHE A 459 -23.76 0.32 -27.69
N ASP A 460 -24.30 0.97 -26.65
CA ASP A 460 -25.74 1.10 -26.45
C ASP A 460 -26.18 2.56 -26.62
N GLU A 461 -27.40 2.76 -27.08
CA GLU A 461 -28.05 4.10 -27.21
C GLU A 461 -27.27 5.13 -28.05
N LEU A 462 -26.47 4.71 -29.02
CA LEU A 462 -25.75 5.62 -29.92
C LEU A 462 -26.71 6.51 -30.75
N ASP A 463 -27.92 6.05 -30.94
CA ASP A 463 -28.97 6.66 -31.78
C ASP A 463 -29.88 7.59 -31.00
N THR A 464 -29.71 7.74 -29.68
CA THR A 464 -30.53 8.65 -28.87
C THR A 464 -30.26 10.11 -29.24
N GLY A 465 -31.30 10.79 -29.76
CA GLY A 465 -31.24 12.21 -30.13
C GLY A 465 -30.48 12.53 -31.43
N ILE A 466 -30.24 11.53 -32.28
CA ILE A 466 -29.66 11.75 -33.61
C ILE A 466 -30.64 11.36 -34.73
N SER A 467 -30.54 12.07 -35.85
CA SER A 467 -31.32 11.81 -37.08
C SER A 467 -30.60 12.34 -38.31
N GLY A 468 -31.06 11.97 -39.49
CA GLY A 468 -30.57 12.50 -40.76
C GLY A 468 -29.06 12.34 -40.98
N SER A 469 -28.36 13.44 -41.18
CA SER A 469 -26.90 13.42 -41.49
C SER A 469 -26.02 12.87 -40.37
N ALA A 470 -26.42 13.08 -39.11
CA ALA A 470 -25.71 12.57 -37.96
C ALA A 470 -25.68 11.04 -37.89
N SER A 471 -26.77 10.37 -38.28
CA SER A 471 -26.81 8.91 -38.29
C SER A 471 -25.90 8.32 -39.37
N VAL A 472 -25.75 9.00 -40.53
CA VAL A 472 -24.78 8.65 -41.58
C VAL A 472 -23.33 8.82 -41.04
N ALA A 473 -23.05 9.93 -40.39
CA ALA A 473 -21.72 10.15 -39.81
C ALA A 473 -21.39 9.12 -38.73
N THR A 474 -22.32 8.80 -37.82
CA THR A 474 -22.18 7.76 -36.81
C THR A 474 -21.92 6.40 -37.43
N SER A 475 -22.68 6.00 -38.48
CA SER A 475 -22.48 4.72 -39.15
C SER A 475 -21.10 4.62 -39.83
N LYS A 476 -20.62 5.72 -40.43
CA LYS A 476 -19.26 5.78 -41.01
C LYS A 476 -18.17 5.65 -39.95
N LYS A 477 -18.32 6.25 -38.77
CA LYS A 477 -17.36 6.13 -37.67
C LYS A 477 -17.33 4.71 -37.10
N LEU A 478 -18.50 4.10 -36.91
CA LEU A 478 -18.58 2.68 -36.50
C LEU A 478 -17.90 1.77 -37.52
N ALA A 479 -18.11 2.02 -38.84
CA ALA A 479 -17.44 1.26 -39.88
C ALA A 479 -15.91 1.43 -39.85
N LYS A 480 -15.40 2.64 -39.58
CA LYS A 480 -13.96 2.89 -39.43
C LYS A 480 -13.37 2.10 -38.26
N ILE A 481 -14.00 2.12 -37.10
CA ILE A 481 -13.54 1.38 -35.92
C ILE A 481 -13.63 -0.14 -36.14
N SER A 482 -14.69 -0.60 -36.84
CA SER A 482 -14.95 -2.02 -37.08
C SER A 482 -13.93 -2.74 -37.99
N LYS A 483 -13.00 -2.01 -38.60
CA LYS A 483 -11.85 -2.61 -39.31
C LYS A 483 -10.88 -3.33 -38.38
N ASN A 484 -10.63 -2.75 -37.25
CA ASN A 484 -9.64 -3.25 -36.29
C ASN A 484 -10.27 -3.93 -35.09
N HIS A 485 -11.56 -3.65 -34.81
CA HIS A 485 -12.27 -4.13 -33.64
C HIS A 485 -13.62 -4.75 -34.03
N GLN A 486 -14.03 -5.76 -33.30
CA GLN A 486 -15.41 -6.21 -33.36
C GLN A 486 -16.30 -5.18 -32.67
N ILE A 487 -17.36 -4.73 -33.35
CA ILE A 487 -18.34 -3.82 -32.77
C ILE A 487 -19.68 -4.55 -32.66
N ILE A 488 -20.31 -4.41 -31.49
CA ILE A 488 -21.69 -4.82 -31.23
C ILE A 488 -22.45 -3.57 -30.80
N ALA A 489 -23.43 -3.14 -31.57
CA ALA A 489 -24.21 -1.94 -31.26
C ALA A 489 -25.70 -2.20 -31.31
N VAL A 490 -26.44 -1.56 -30.40
CA VAL A 490 -27.90 -1.54 -30.41
C VAL A 490 -28.35 -0.28 -31.14
N SER A 491 -29.15 -0.43 -32.19
CA SER A 491 -29.67 0.70 -32.94
C SER A 491 -31.00 0.40 -33.61
N HIS A 492 -31.80 1.45 -33.79
CA HIS A 492 -33.02 1.44 -34.58
C HIS A 492 -32.91 2.36 -35.83
N LEU A 493 -31.74 2.96 -36.05
CA LEU A 493 -31.51 3.84 -37.17
C LEU A 493 -31.15 3.07 -38.44
N PHE A 494 -31.90 3.34 -39.51
CA PHE A 494 -31.73 2.74 -40.83
C PHE A 494 -30.26 2.77 -41.32
N GLN A 495 -29.60 3.93 -41.21
CA GLN A 495 -28.23 4.11 -41.72
C GLN A 495 -27.19 3.26 -40.97
N ILE A 496 -27.39 3.09 -39.66
CA ILE A 496 -26.51 2.25 -38.84
C ILE A 496 -26.72 0.77 -39.18
N CYS A 497 -27.99 0.35 -39.31
CA CYS A 497 -28.35 -1.01 -39.69
C CYS A 497 -27.88 -1.36 -41.12
N ALA A 498 -27.96 -0.40 -42.05
CA ALA A 498 -27.51 -0.57 -43.44
C ALA A 498 -25.97 -0.73 -43.54
N MET A 499 -25.19 -0.12 -42.64
CA MET A 499 -23.73 -0.23 -42.56
C MET A 499 -23.25 -1.54 -41.96
N ALA A 500 -24.11 -2.32 -41.30
CA ALA A 500 -23.75 -3.52 -40.57
C ALA A 500 -23.19 -4.63 -41.50
N ASP A 501 -22.19 -5.35 -40.97
CA ASP A 501 -21.75 -6.64 -41.53
C ASP A 501 -22.73 -7.76 -41.18
N LYS A 502 -23.33 -7.65 -39.98
CA LYS A 502 -24.31 -8.59 -39.49
C LYS A 502 -25.44 -7.87 -38.77
N ASN A 503 -26.67 -8.14 -39.15
CA ASN A 503 -27.87 -7.65 -38.51
C ASN A 503 -28.53 -8.78 -37.69
N ILE A 504 -28.84 -8.50 -36.43
CA ILE A 504 -29.50 -9.41 -35.48
C ILE A 504 -30.79 -8.75 -35.05
N LEU A 505 -31.91 -9.31 -35.48
CA LEU A 505 -33.26 -8.78 -35.15
C LEU A 505 -33.82 -9.53 -33.93
N VAL A 506 -34.17 -8.78 -32.89
CA VAL A 506 -34.87 -9.35 -31.73
C VAL A 506 -36.39 -9.22 -31.98
N LYS A 507 -37.05 -10.34 -32.27
CA LYS A 507 -38.50 -10.42 -32.53
C LYS A 507 -39.24 -10.84 -31.26
N LYS A 508 -40.44 -10.26 -31.05
CA LYS A 508 -41.43 -10.81 -30.11
C LYS A 508 -42.32 -11.79 -30.85
N ILE A 509 -42.48 -12.96 -30.31
CA ILE A 509 -43.42 -13.98 -30.80
C ILE A 509 -44.27 -14.47 -29.64
N GLU A 510 -45.54 -14.75 -29.96
CA GLU A 510 -46.43 -15.43 -29.00
C GLU A 510 -46.37 -16.94 -29.24
N LYS A 511 -45.99 -17.68 -28.19
CA LYS A 511 -45.97 -19.12 -28.21
C LYS A 511 -46.59 -19.64 -26.91
N ASP A 512 -47.56 -20.53 -27.03
CA ASP A 512 -48.26 -21.16 -25.90
C ASP A 512 -48.86 -20.14 -24.89
N GLY A 513 -49.41 -19.02 -25.44
CA GLY A 513 -50.01 -17.93 -24.64
C GLY A 513 -49.01 -17.10 -23.83
N LYS A 514 -47.71 -17.21 -24.13
CA LYS A 514 -46.62 -16.42 -23.53
C LYS A 514 -45.86 -15.65 -24.59
N THR A 515 -45.50 -14.42 -24.30
CA THR A 515 -44.60 -13.63 -25.17
C THR A 515 -43.16 -14.09 -24.90
N ILE A 516 -42.47 -14.46 -25.98
CA ILE A 516 -41.05 -14.81 -25.93
C ILE A 516 -40.27 -13.90 -26.92
N SER A 517 -39.04 -13.57 -26.55
CA SER A 517 -38.09 -12.84 -27.42
C SER A 517 -37.15 -13.84 -28.09
N LEU A 518 -37.07 -13.70 -29.41
CA LEU A 518 -36.20 -14.55 -30.23
C LEU A 518 -35.23 -13.69 -31.03
N PRO A 519 -33.92 -13.72 -30.74
CA PRO A 519 -32.90 -13.15 -31.62
C PRO A 519 -32.78 -13.97 -32.89
N VAL A 520 -32.86 -13.29 -34.05
CA VAL A 520 -32.74 -13.93 -35.38
C VAL A 520 -31.64 -13.21 -36.14
N GLU A 521 -30.72 -13.98 -36.73
CA GLU A 521 -29.71 -13.44 -37.63
C GLU A 521 -30.35 -13.22 -39.00
N LEU A 522 -30.25 -11.99 -39.51
CA LEU A 522 -30.82 -11.61 -40.81
C LEU A 522 -29.77 -11.77 -41.92
N GLY A 523 -30.10 -12.50 -42.98
CA GLY A 523 -29.26 -12.63 -44.16
C GLY A 523 -29.93 -12.08 -45.42
N GLY A 524 -29.13 -11.64 -46.38
CA GLY A 524 -29.58 -11.26 -47.73
C GLY A 524 -30.83 -10.42 -47.80
N GLU A 525 -31.94 -10.98 -48.33
CA GLU A 525 -33.22 -10.30 -48.51
C GLU A 525 -33.90 -9.98 -47.19
N GLU A 526 -33.73 -10.77 -46.12
CA GLU A 526 -34.32 -10.49 -44.82
C GLU A 526 -33.76 -9.19 -44.21
N ALA A 527 -32.44 -8.96 -44.39
CA ALA A 527 -31.79 -7.74 -43.94
C ALA A 527 -32.34 -6.51 -44.69
N VAL A 528 -32.55 -6.61 -46.03
CA VAL A 528 -33.18 -5.54 -46.82
C VAL A 528 -34.62 -5.28 -46.37
N ASN A 529 -35.39 -6.33 -46.09
CA ASN A 529 -36.76 -6.18 -45.60
C ASN A 529 -36.80 -5.49 -44.25
N GLU A 530 -35.90 -5.77 -43.36
CA GLU A 530 -35.81 -5.05 -42.07
C GLU A 530 -35.41 -3.58 -42.27
N LEU A 531 -34.52 -3.28 -43.22
CA LEU A 531 -34.20 -1.90 -43.58
C LEU A 531 -35.42 -1.18 -44.16
N CYS A 532 -36.25 -1.83 -44.97
CA CYS A 532 -37.49 -1.28 -45.47
C CYS A 532 -38.48 -0.97 -44.30
N ARG A 533 -38.53 -1.81 -43.29
CA ARG A 533 -39.39 -1.59 -42.10
C ARG A 533 -39.05 -0.28 -41.38
N PHE A 534 -37.79 0.13 -41.34
CA PHE A 534 -37.39 1.41 -40.74
C PHE A 534 -37.79 2.63 -41.59
N LEU A 535 -38.00 2.44 -42.91
CA LEU A 535 -38.38 3.52 -43.85
C LEU A 535 -39.89 3.60 -44.09
N SER A 536 -40.63 2.54 -43.78
CA SER A 536 -42.08 2.47 -44.06
C SER A 536 -42.87 2.79 -42.78
N VAL A 537 -44.00 3.46 -42.94
CA VAL A 537 -44.94 3.73 -41.85
C VAL A 537 -45.91 2.57 -41.71
N ASP A 538 -46.50 2.07 -42.84
CA ASP A 538 -47.47 0.99 -42.84
C ASP A 538 -47.11 -0.17 -43.77
N GLU A 539 -46.87 0.07 -45.06
CA GLU A 539 -46.58 -0.99 -46.05
C GLU A 539 -45.22 -0.78 -46.72
N ILE A 540 -44.55 -1.89 -47.02
CA ILE A 540 -43.32 -1.88 -47.79
C ILE A 540 -43.64 -1.73 -49.28
N THR A 541 -43.26 -0.60 -49.89
CA THR A 541 -43.45 -0.32 -51.30
C THR A 541 -42.23 -0.66 -52.16
N GLU A 542 -42.36 -0.81 -53.46
CA GLU A 542 -41.20 -1.01 -54.39
C GLU A 542 -40.22 0.17 -54.29
N ALA A 543 -40.70 1.39 -54.10
CA ALA A 543 -39.84 2.57 -53.93
C ALA A 543 -38.99 2.46 -52.64
N THR A 544 -39.59 1.96 -51.56
CA THR A 544 -38.89 1.75 -50.29
C THR A 544 -37.81 0.69 -50.42
N ILE A 545 -38.11 -0.40 -51.16
CA ILE A 545 -37.13 -1.48 -51.42
C ILE A 545 -35.94 -0.96 -52.22
N THR A 546 -36.26 -0.20 -53.31
CA THR A 546 -35.21 0.38 -54.14
C THR A 546 -34.31 1.33 -53.36
N HIS A 547 -34.91 2.24 -52.58
CA HIS A 547 -34.13 3.16 -51.77
C HIS A 547 -33.27 2.43 -50.70
N ALA A 548 -33.81 1.41 -50.03
CA ALA A 548 -33.07 0.62 -49.07
C ALA A 548 -31.84 -0.07 -49.71
N LYS A 549 -31.98 -0.62 -50.92
CA LYS A 549 -30.89 -1.23 -51.67
C LYS A 549 -29.84 -0.19 -52.09
N GLU A 550 -30.23 0.93 -52.62
CA GLU A 550 -29.32 2.01 -53.05
C GLU A 550 -28.48 2.53 -51.89
N VAL A 551 -29.09 2.79 -50.73
CA VAL A 551 -28.38 3.28 -49.54
C VAL A 551 -27.43 2.19 -49.03
N LYS A 552 -27.86 0.93 -49.00
CA LYS A 552 -27.00 -0.18 -48.59
C LYS A 552 -25.78 -0.30 -49.51
N GLU A 553 -25.97 -0.28 -50.80
CA GLU A 553 -24.89 -0.35 -51.81
C GLU A 553 -23.92 0.84 -51.65
N TYR A 554 -24.44 2.05 -51.44
CA TYR A 554 -23.59 3.22 -51.16
C TYR A 554 -22.74 3.04 -49.89
N LEU A 555 -23.31 2.55 -48.79
CA LEU A 555 -22.63 2.38 -47.53
C LEU A 555 -21.62 1.19 -47.59
N ASP A 556 -21.99 0.12 -48.27
CA ASP A 556 -21.08 -1.01 -48.56
C ASP A 556 -19.88 -0.58 -49.40
N SER A 557 -20.09 0.28 -50.39
CA SER A 557 -19.01 0.86 -51.22
C SER A 557 -18.10 1.77 -50.37
N TYR A 558 -18.68 2.61 -49.54
CA TYR A 558 -17.91 3.41 -48.59
C TYR A 558 -17.04 2.51 -47.68
N LYS A 559 -17.63 1.46 -47.12
CA LYS A 559 -16.92 0.52 -46.22
C LYS A 559 -15.74 -0.16 -46.91
N LYS A 560 -15.85 -0.46 -48.21
CA LYS A 560 -14.74 -1.02 -49.01
C LYS A 560 -13.66 0.01 -49.32
N SER A 561 -13.99 1.30 -49.32
CA SER A 561 -13.07 2.40 -49.66
C SER A 561 -12.21 2.87 -48.46
N ILE A 562 -12.67 2.61 -47.26
CA ILE A 562 -11.89 2.88 -46.03
C ILE A 562 -11.01 1.71 -45.69
#